data_add87798884e8caa6e743bea515b4bdc
#
_entry.id   add87798884e8caa6e743bea515b4bdc
#
_cell.length_a   1.000
_cell.length_b   1.000
_cell.length_c   1.000
_cell.angle_alpha   90.00
_cell.angle_beta   90.00
_cell.angle_gamma   90.00
#
_symmetry.space_group_name_H-M   'P 1'
#
loop_
_entity.id
_entity.type
_entity.pdbx_description
1 polymer ?
#
loop_
_entity_poly.entity_id
_entity_poly.type
_entity_poly.pdbx_seq_one_letter_code
_entity_poly.pdbx_strand_id
1 'polypeptide(L)'
;MDRFVSHYGLRLDAKGRVSVPAAFRAVLARDGFDGLYCYPALDRPALDAGGNALLAEIEALITGFAPYSDEREQFSLALYGTSETLKVDGEGRVVLSESLKMHAGITDAVTFVGLGHKFRIWEPGRFRAELAEATEKVRALKQELGTRMAAAKPLGARE
;
A
#
# COMPACT_ATOMS: atom_id res chain seq x y z
N MET A 1 -11.65 -13.09 6.94
CA MET A 1 -10.31 -12.57 6.99
C MET A 1 -10.26 -11.19 6.35
N ASP A 2 -9.78 -10.23 7.09
CA ASP A 2 -9.87 -8.84 6.68
C ASP A 2 -8.74 -8.44 5.75
N ARG A 3 -9.10 -7.94 4.58
CA ARG A 3 -8.15 -7.50 3.59
C ARG A 3 -8.63 -6.23 2.93
N PHE A 4 -7.68 -5.40 2.54
CA PHE A 4 -7.96 -4.23 1.72
C PHE A 4 -8.00 -4.68 0.27
N VAL A 5 -9.15 -4.53 -0.36
CA VAL A 5 -9.36 -4.88 -1.77
C VAL A 5 -10.08 -3.75 -2.49
N SER A 6 -10.09 -3.79 -3.82
CA SER A 6 -10.73 -2.79 -4.67
C SER A 6 -9.99 -1.45 -4.68
N HIS A 7 -10.47 -0.53 -5.47
CA HIS A 7 -9.95 0.82 -5.49
C HIS A 7 -11.09 1.83 -5.53
N TYR A 8 -10.82 3.01 -4.97
CA TYR A 8 -11.83 4.05 -4.80
C TYR A 8 -11.22 5.41 -5.13
N GLY A 9 -11.86 6.13 -6.05
CA GLY A 9 -11.46 7.50 -6.37
C GLY A 9 -12.19 8.48 -5.47
N LEU A 10 -11.45 9.40 -4.86
CA LEU A 10 -11.99 10.39 -3.93
C LEU A 10 -11.30 11.73 -4.12
N ARG A 11 -11.96 12.80 -3.70
CA ARG A 11 -11.40 14.15 -3.82
C ARG A 11 -11.04 14.69 -2.45
N LEU A 12 -9.97 15.49 -2.42
CA LEU A 12 -9.61 16.27 -1.25
C LEU A 12 -10.46 17.54 -1.22
N ASP A 13 -10.83 17.97 0.00
CA ASP A 13 -11.46 19.29 0.14
C ASP A 13 -10.39 20.39 0.23
N ALA A 14 -10.85 21.64 0.37
CA ALA A 14 -9.95 22.79 0.42
C ALA A 14 -8.95 22.75 1.56
N LYS A 15 -9.24 21.98 2.61
CA LYS A 15 -8.36 21.83 3.79
C LYS A 15 -7.46 20.59 3.68
N GLY A 16 -7.47 19.92 2.53
CA GLY A 16 -6.66 18.72 2.34
C GLY A 16 -7.22 17.46 3.00
N ARG A 17 -8.49 17.46 3.38
CA ARG A 17 -9.15 16.30 3.99
C ARG A 17 -9.73 15.42 2.89
N VAL A 18 -9.64 14.12 3.11
CA VAL A 18 -10.20 13.12 2.20
C VAL A 18 -10.83 12.00 3.02
N SER A 19 -11.98 11.51 2.57
CA SER A 19 -12.65 10.39 3.21
C SER A 19 -11.86 9.10 2.98
N VAL A 20 -11.63 8.34 4.03
CA VAL A 20 -11.12 6.98 3.89
C VAL A 20 -12.29 6.09 3.46
N PRO A 21 -12.16 5.26 2.43
CA PRO A 21 -13.26 4.40 2.03
C PRO A 21 -13.82 3.60 3.21
N ALA A 22 -15.16 3.53 3.29
CA ALA A 22 -15.83 2.86 4.40
C ALA A 22 -15.37 1.41 4.58
N ALA A 23 -15.13 0.71 3.47
CA ALA A 23 -14.63 -0.66 3.51
C ALA A 23 -13.23 -0.73 4.16
N PHE A 24 -12.37 0.25 3.89
CA PHE A 24 -11.03 0.29 4.49
C PHE A 24 -11.10 0.68 5.96
N ARG A 25 -12.00 1.61 6.32
CA ARG A 25 -12.21 1.95 7.74
C ARG A 25 -12.67 0.74 8.55
N ALA A 26 -13.51 -0.09 7.96
CA ALA A 26 -13.98 -1.32 8.60
C ALA A 26 -12.83 -2.31 8.86
N VAL A 27 -11.93 -2.46 7.90
CA VAL A 27 -10.73 -3.31 8.07
C VAL A 27 -9.84 -2.77 9.18
N LEU A 28 -9.58 -1.45 9.20
CA LEU A 28 -8.77 -0.82 10.24
C LEU A 28 -9.39 -1.01 11.62
N ALA A 29 -10.71 -0.85 11.73
CA ALA A 29 -11.41 -1.02 13.01
C ALA A 29 -11.27 -2.46 13.54
N ARG A 30 -11.44 -3.45 12.68
CA ARG A 30 -11.27 -4.86 13.07
C ARG A 30 -9.82 -5.20 13.39
N ASP A 31 -8.89 -4.53 12.76
CA ASP A 31 -7.46 -4.64 13.03
C ASP A 31 -7.08 -4.00 14.37
N GLY A 32 -7.96 -3.18 14.93
CA GLY A 32 -7.76 -2.52 16.21
C GLY A 32 -6.83 -1.32 16.15
N PHE A 33 -6.57 -0.80 14.97
CA PHE A 33 -5.72 0.39 14.82
C PHE A 33 -6.56 1.66 14.84
N ASP A 34 -6.20 2.58 15.72
CA ASP A 34 -6.86 3.88 15.82
C ASP A 34 -6.14 4.87 14.91
N GLY A 35 -6.81 5.24 13.81
CA GLY A 35 -6.24 6.13 12.81
C GLY A 35 -5.75 5.38 11.58
N LEU A 36 -4.78 5.97 10.90
CA LEU A 36 -4.21 5.47 9.67
C LEU A 36 -2.70 5.66 9.71
N TYR A 37 -1.95 4.56 9.63
CA TYR A 37 -0.51 4.63 9.51
C TYR A 37 -0.15 4.80 8.04
N CYS A 38 0.72 5.76 7.71
CA CYS A 38 0.98 6.13 6.33
C CYS A 38 2.44 6.56 6.15
N TYR A 39 3.06 6.16 5.05
CA TYR A 39 4.40 6.60 4.73
C TYR A 39 4.62 6.65 3.21
N PRO A 40 5.59 7.46 2.74
CA PRO A 40 5.93 7.50 1.31
C PRO A 40 6.48 6.15 0.87
N ALA A 41 5.89 5.55 -0.17
CA ALA A 41 6.40 4.30 -0.71
C ALA A 41 7.84 4.50 -1.22
N LEU A 42 8.71 3.51 -0.99
CA LEU A 42 10.14 3.67 -1.27
C LEU A 42 10.44 3.79 -2.76
N ASP A 43 9.78 3.00 -3.58
CA ASP A 43 10.08 2.90 -5.00
C ASP A 43 8.92 3.27 -5.92
N ARG A 44 7.92 3.96 -5.38
CA ARG A 44 6.73 4.41 -6.12
C ARG A 44 6.34 5.82 -5.69
N PRO A 45 5.85 6.65 -6.61
CA PRO A 45 5.31 7.97 -6.22
C PRO A 45 3.89 7.82 -5.66
N ALA A 46 3.78 7.14 -4.55
CA ALA A 46 2.53 6.80 -3.89
C ALA A 46 2.75 6.71 -2.39
N LEU A 47 1.68 6.53 -1.63
CA LEU A 47 1.74 6.39 -0.17
C LEU A 47 1.29 4.99 0.20
N ASP A 48 2.05 4.31 1.04
CA ASP A 48 1.63 3.05 1.64
C ASP A 48 0.91 3.35 2.94
N ALA A 49 -0.18 2.66 3.19
CA ALA A 49 -1.02 2.94 4.33
C ALA A 49 -1.68 1.68 4.89
N GLY A 50 -2.02 1.72 6.15
CA GLY A 50 -2.66 0.59 6.82
C GLY A 50 -2.71 0.77 8.32
N GLY A 51 -2.76 -0.34 9.02
CA GLY A 51 -2.83 -0.39 10.47
C GLY A 51 -1.81 -1.35 11.06
N ASN A 52 -2.23 -2.15 12.04
CA ASN A 52 -1.33 -3.06 12.76
C ASN A 52 -0.69 -4.13 11.87
N ALA A 53 -1.42 -4.63 10.88
CA ALA A 53 -0.87 -5.64 9.97
C ALA A 53 0.34 -5.09 9.19
N LEU A 54 0.23 -3.85 8.70
CA LEU A 54 1.32 -3.19 8.00
C LEU A 54 2.50 -2.91 8.94
N LEU A 55 2.22 -2.41 10.14
CA LEU A 55 3.26 -2.15 11.13
C LEU A 55 4.00 -3.43 11.52
N ALA A 56 3.29 -4.53 11.68
CA ALA A 56 3.90 -5.83 12.00
C ALA A 56 4.83 -6.30 10.87
N GLU A 57 4.45 -6.08 9.63
CA GLU A 57 5.27 -6.42 8.48
C GLU A 57 6.57 -5.59 8.44
N ILE A 58 6.45 -4.29 8.67
CA ILE A 58 7.62 -3.39 8.72
C ILE A 58 8.55 -3.80 9.86
N GLU A 59 7.99 -4.05 11.04
CA GLU A 59 8.77 -4.46 12.20
C GLU A 59 9.50 -5.77 11.93
N ALA A 60 8.84 -6.75 11.34
CA ALA A 60 9.45 -8.02 10.99
C ALA A 60 10.61 -7.85 10.00
N LEU A 61 10.43 -6.98 9.01
CA LEU A 61 11.49 -6.67 8.05
C LEU A 61 12.70 -6.05 8.74
N ILE A 62 12.47 -5.03 9.55
CA ILE A 62 13.54 -4.28 10.20
C ILE A 62 14.28 -5.15 11.22
N THR A 63 13.57 -5.91 12.03
CA THR A 63 14.19 -6.77 13.05
C THR A 63 14.92 -7.97 12.44
N GLY A 64 14.74 -8.23 11.15
CA GLY A 64 15.53 -9.23 10.43
C GLY A 64 16.97 -8.81 10.19
N PHE A 65 17.29 -7.52 10.29
CA PHE A 65 18.65 -7.03 10.19
C PHE A 65 19.33 -7.08 11.56
N ALA A 66 20.66 -7.26 11.56
CA ALA A 66 21.43 -7.32 12.79
C ALA A 66 21.27 -6.02 13.60
N PRO A 67 21.15 -6.10 14.93
CA PRO A 67 21.13 -4.90 15.77
C PRO A 67 22.39 -4.07 15.55
N TYR A 68 22.23 -2.74 15.50
CA TYR A 68 23.31 -1.78 15.28
C TYR A 68 23.93 -1.84 13.88
N SER A 69 23.35 -2.61 12.93
CA SER A 69 23.81 -2.60 11.54
C SER A 69 23.35 -1.32 10.84
N ASP A 70 24.11 -0.89 9.85
CA ASP A 70 23.73 0.27 9.03
C ASP A 70 22.44 0.02 8.27
N GLU A 71 22.23 -1.21 7.79
CA GLU A 71 21.01 -1.59 7.08
C GLU A 71 19.79 -1.41 7.95
N ARG A 72 19.85 -1.88 9.21
CA ARG A 72 18.72 -1.74 10.13
C ARG A 72 18.40 -0.27 10.40
N GLU A 73 19.42 0.56 10.59
CA GLU A 73 19.24 1.99 10.82
C GLU A 73 18.66 2.68 9.59
N GLN A 74 19.17 2.37 8.41
CA GLN A 74 18.70 2.95 7.16
C GLN A 74 17.24 2.60 6.88
N PHE A 75 16.84 1.34 7.06
CA PHE A 75 15.44 0.94 6.91
C PHE A 75 14.55 1.60 7.96
N SER A 76 15.01 1.70 9.19
CA SER A 76 14.23 2.38 10.25
C SER A 76 13.99 3.84 9.90
N LEU A 77 15.01 4.52 9.41
CA LEU A 77 14.90 5.93 9.02
C LEU A 77 13.96 6.10 7.82
N ALA A 78 14.13 5.29 6.79
CA ALA A 78 13.36 5.41 5.56
C ALA A 78 11.87 5.04 5.74
N LEU A 79 11.57 4.14 6.67
CA LEU A 79 10.19 3.68 6.91
C LEU A 79 9.57 4.37 8.11
N TYR A 80 10.13 4.20 9.32
CA TYR A 80 9.57 4.84 10.49
C TYR A 80 9.78 6.37 10.50
N GLY A 81 10.94 6.81 10.07
CA GLY A 81 11.30 8.22 10.13
C GLY A 81 10.48 9.11 9.21
N THR A 82 9.88 8.56 8.17
CA THR A 82 9.05 9.30 7.21
C THR A 82 7.55 9.07 7.40
N SER A 83 7.18 8.18 8.31
CA SER A 83 5.77 7.80 8.49
C SER A 83 5.02 8.81 9.36
N GLU A 84 3.71 8.82 9.17
CA GLU A 84 2.79 9.64 9.94
C GLU A 84 1.61 8.77 10.36
N THR A 85 1.13 8.98 11.58
CA THR A 85 -0.12 8.38 12.03
C THR A 85 -1.20 9.44 11.87
N LEU A 86 -2.07 9.25 10.89
CA LEU A 86 -3.12 10.21 10.57
C LEU A 86 -4.34 9.92 11.43
N LYS A 87 -4.90 10.96 11.99
CA LYS A 87 -6.14 10.83 12.76
C LYS A 87 -7.32 10.77 11.82
N VAL A 88 -8.21 9.81 12.03
CA VAL A 88 -9.48 9.73 11.31
C VAL A 88 -10.51 10.50 12.11
N ASP A 89 -11.12 11.51 11.51
CA ASP A 89 -12.11 12.35 12.22
C ASP A 89 -13.46 11.64 12.34
N GLY A 90 -14.43 12.31 13.00
CA GLY A 90 -15.75 11.73 13.22
C GLY A 90 -16.55 11.45 11.95
N GLU A 91 -16.12 12.01 10.81
CA GLU A 91 -16.76 11.78 9.50
C GLU A 91 -15.95 10.83 8.63
N GLY A 92 -14.91 10.19 9.17
CA GLY A 92 -14.11 9.21 8.47
C GLY A 92 -13.07 9.81 7.53
N ARG A 93 -12.65 11.05 7.77
CA ARG A 93 -11.69 11.75 6.93
C ARG A 93 -10.33 11.84 7.59
N VAL A 94 -9.29 11.89 6.76
CA VAL A 94 -7.92 12.17 7.18
C VAL A 94 -7.41 13.41 6.45
N VAL A 95 -6.38 14.04 7.00
CA VAL A 95 -5.67 15.14 6.34
C VAL A 95 -4.34 14.60 5.84
N LEU A 96 -4.09 14.74 4.54
CA LEU A 96 -2.79 14.42 3.97
C LEU A 96 -1.87 15.63 4.12
N SER A 97 -0.72 15.43 4.75
CA SER A 97 0.26 16.50 4.91
C SER A 97 0.83 16.93 3.55
N GLU A 98 1.39 18.13 3.51
CA GLU A 98 2.06 18.61 2.30
C GLU A 98 3.20 17.69 1.87
N SER A 99 3.95 17.16 2.83
CA SER A 99 5.06 16.23 2.55
C SER A 99 4.57 14.97 1.85
N LEU A 100 3.50 14.37 2.36
CA LEU A 100 2.92 13.17 1.74
C LEU A 100 2.36 13.48 0.35
N LYS A 101 1.63 14.58 0.21
CA LYS A 101 1.07 14.97 -1.09
C LYS A 101 2.17 15.22 -2.13
N MET A 102 3.24 15.88 -1.73
CA MET A 102 4.35 16.16 -2.65
C MET A 102 5.00 14.88 -3.15
N HIS A 103 5.25 13.94 -2.26
CA HIS A 103 5.85 12.66 -2.66
C HIS A 103 5.02 11.94 -3.71
N ALA A 104 3.72 11.93 -3.54
CA ALA A 104 2.79 11.20 -4.43
C ALA A 104 2.27 12.04 -5.61
N GLY A 105 2.62 13.32 -5.67
CA GLY A 105 2.11 14.22 -6.72
C GLY A 105 0.62 14.45 -6.63
N ILE A 106 0.07 14.44 -5.42
CA ILE A 106 -1.35 14.60 -5.17
C ILE A 106 -1.70 16.09 -5.05
N THR A 107 -2.75 16.52 -5.74
CA THR A 107 -3.27 17.87 -5.64
C THR A 107 -4.69 17.88 -5.07
N ASP A 108 -5.68 17.45 -5.85
CA ASP A 108 -7.09 17.55 -5.46
C ASP A 108 -7.85 16.23 -5.49
N ALA A 109 -7.23 15.16 -5.96
CA ALA A 109 -7.88 13.86 -6.04
C ALA A 109 -6.89 12.73 -5.76
N VAL A 110 -7.40 11.63 -5.26
CA VAL A 110 -6.61 10.42 -4.94
C VAL A 110 -7.37 9.18 -5.35
N THR A 111 -6.63 8.08 -5.50
CA THR A 111 -7.23 6.75 -5.61
C THR A 111 -6.64 5.88 -4.49
N PHE A 112 -7.53 5.33 -3.67
CA PHE A 112 -7.18 4.35 -2.64
C PHE A 112 -7.21 2.96 -3.26
N VAL A 113 -6.15 2.20 -3.11
CA VAL A 113 -6.02 0.89 -3.77
C VAL A 113 -5.66 -0.18 -2.75
N GLY A 114 -6.51 -1.19 -2.60
CA GLY A 114 -6.24 -2.30 -1.68
C GLY A 114 -5.17 -3.24 -2.21
N LEU A 115 -4.23 -3.61 -1.36
CA LEU A 115 -3.16 -4.55 -1.67
C LEU A 115 -3.13 -5.72 -0.69
N GLY A 116 -4.28 -6.06 -0.11
CA GLY A 116 -4.39 -7.15 0.86
C GLY A 116 -4.14 -6.70 2.27
N HIS A 117 -2.91 -6.82 2.75
CA HIS A 117 -2.54 -6.45 4.13
C HIS A 117 -2.36 -4.95 4.34
N LYS A 118 -2.29 -4.18 3.26
CA LYS A 118 -2.16 -2.72 3.26
C LYS A 118 -2.93 -2.14 2.11
N PHE A 119 -3.00 -0.83 2.03
CA PHE A 119 -3.49 -0.16 0.83
C PHE A 119 -2.53 0.95 0.44
N ARG A 120 -2.73 1.48 -0.74
CA ARG A 120 -1.85 2.49 -1.31
C ARG A 120 -2.70 3.67 -1.78
N ILE A 121 -2.16 4.87 -1.65
CA ILE A 121 -2.83 6.09 -2.07
C ILE A 121 -2.05 6.68 -3.23
N TRP A 122 -2.71 6.83 -4.37
CA TRP A 122 -2.12 7.29 -5.62
C TRP A 122 -2.78 8.57 -6.10
N GLU A 123 -2.03 9.34 -6.88
CA GLU A 123 -2.64 10.31 -7.78
C GLU A 123 -3.38 9.52 -8.88
N PRO A 124 -4.62 9.92 -9.26
CA PRO A 124 -5.46 9.05 -10.10
C PRO A 124 -4.85 8.66 -11.46
N GLY A 125 -4.21 9.61 -12.15
CA GLY A 125 -3.59 9.33 -13.44
C GLY A 125 -2.42 8.37 -13.33
N ARG A 126 -1.61 8.54 -12.29
CA ARG A 126 -0.48 7.63 -12.02
C ARG A 126 -0.96 6.24 -11.66
N PHE A 127 -2.07 6.15 -10.92
CA PHE A 127 -2.66 4.84 -10.62
C PHE A 127 -3.07 4.11 -11.90
N ARG A 128 -3.76 4.80 -12.81
CA ARG A 128 -4.22 4.17 -14.05
C ARG A 128 -3.04 3.64 -14.87
N ALA A 129 -1.96 4.41 -14.95
CA ALA A 129 -0.75 3.98 -15.66
C ALA A 129 -0.09 2.77 -14.99
N GLU A 130 0.01 2.81 -13.68
CA GLU A 130 0.61 1.71 -12.89
C GLU A 130 -0.23 0.43 -13.02
N LEU A 131 -1.55 0.55 -12.97
CA LEU A 131 -2.45 -0.59 -13.10
C LEU A 131 -2.33 -1.23 -14.49
N ALA A 132 -2.28 -0.42 -15.53
CA ALA A 132 -2.13 -0.92 -16.91
C ALA A 132 -0.82 -1.69 -17.06
N GLU A 133 0.27 -1.13 -16.55
CA GLU A 133 1.59 -1.76 -16.60
C GLU A 133 1.62 -3.07 -15.79
N ALA A 134 1.09 -3.05 -14.58
CA ALA A 134 1.04 -4.22 -13.72
C ALA A 134 0.21 -5.34 -14.35
N THR A 135 -0.92 -5.00 -14.94
CA THR A 135 -1.80 -5.97 -15.59
C THR A 135 -1.08 -6.65 -16.77
N GLU A 136 -0.36 -5.87 -17.58
CA GLU A 136 0.38 -6.39 -18.71
C GLU A 136 1.50 -7.33 -18.26
N LYS A 137 2.25 -6.93 -17.24
CA LYS A 137 3.32 -7.77 -16.68
C LYS A 137 2.79 -9.07 -16.11
N VAL A 138 1.65 -9.02 -15.43
CA VAL A 138 1.03 -10.21 -14.84
C VAL A 138 0.54 -11.16 -15.93
N ARG A 139 -0.03 -10.63 -17.02
CA ARG A 139 -0.44 -11.46 -18.14
C ARG A 139 0.74 -12.21 -18.75
N ALA A 140 1.86 -11.52 -18.96
CA ALA A 140 3.07 -12.12 -19.49
C ALA A 140 3.62 -13.20 -18.55
N LEU A 141 3.66 -12.92 -17.26
CA LEU A 141 4.11 -13.87 -16.24
C LEU A 141 3.20 -15.09 -16.16
N LYS A 142 1.89 -14.86 -16.25
CA LYS A 142 0.92 -15.96 -16.24
C LYS A 142 1.12 -16.90 -17.41
N GLN A 143 1.35 -16.37 -18.60
CA GLN A 143 1.62 -17.17 -19.79
C GLN A 143 2.92 -17.96 -19.63
N GLU A 144 3.97 -17.32 -19.13
CA GLU A 144 5.25 -17.98 -18.88
C GLU A 144 5.11 -19.11 -17.86
N LEU A 145 4.40 -18.87 -16.76
CA LEU A 145 4.15 -19.90 -15.74
C LEU A 145 3.33 -21.04 -16.31
N GLY A 146 2.32 -20.75 -17.12
CA GLY A 146 1.51 -21.76 -17.78
C GLY A 146 2.36 -22.64 -18.71
N THR A 147 3.26 -22.02 -19.46
CA THR A 147 4.18 -22.75 -20.34
C THR A 147 5.12 -23.64 -19.54
N ARG A 148 5.69 -23.14 -18.44
CA ARG A 148 6.56 -23.93 -17.58
C ARG A 148 5.82 -25.11 -16.96
N MET A 149 4.62 -24.89 -16.47
CA MET A 149 3.81 -25.93 -15.86
C MET A 149 3.41 -26.99 -16.89
N ALA A 150 3.04 -26.59 -18.10
CA ALA A 150 2.72 -27.51 -19.17
C ALA A 150 3.92 -28.36 -19.60
N ALA A 151 5.11 -27.76 -19.62
CA ALA A 151 6.34 -28.48 -19.96
C ALA A 151 6.74 -29.48 -18.89
N ALA A 152 6.49 -29.16 -17.62
CA ALA A 152 6.81 -30.05 -16.49
C ALA A 152 5.77 -31.15 -16.28
N LYS A 153 4.51 -30.89 -16.62
CA LYS A 153 3.39 -31.80 -16.38
C LYS A 153 3.56 -33.19 -16.98
N PRO A 154 4.06 -33.35 -18.21
CA PRO A 154 4.21 -34.72 -18.78
C PRO A 154 5.10 -35.62 -17.96
N LEU A 155 6.12 -35.09 -17.27
CA LEU A 155 6.98 -35.88 -16.42
C LEU A 155 6.24 -36.36 -15.17
N GLY A 156 5.48 -35.46 -14.53
CA GLY A 156 4.68 -35.80 -13.36
C GLY A 156 3.50 -36.70 -13.71
N ALA A 157 2.91 -36.54 -14.88
CA ALA A 157 1.75 -37.29 -15.30
C ALA A 157 2.04 -38.77 -15.53
N ARG A 158 3.29 -39.15 -15.70
CA ARG A 158 3.68 -40.56 -15.88
C ARG A 158 3.66 -41.37 -14.61
N GLU A 159 3.68 -40.67 -13.53
CA GLU A 159 3.65 -41.29 -12.21
C GLU A 159 2.24 -41.65 -11.77
#